data_3f63c3ed6608398862a9bb8f6c4d14d0
#
_entry.id   3f63c3ed6608398862a9bb8f6c4d14d0
#
_cell.length_a   1.000
_cell.length_b   1.000
_cell.length_c   1.000
_cell.angle_alpha   90.00
_cell.angle_beta   90.00
_cell.angle_gamma   90.00
#
_symmetry.space_group_name_H-M   'P 1'
#
loop_
_entity.id
_entity.type
_entity.pdbx_description
1 polymer ?
#
loop_
_entity_poly.entity_id
_entity_poly.type
_entity_poly.pdbx_seq_one_letter_code
_entity_poly.pdbx_strand_id
1 'polypeptide(L)'
;MKILLTVMLSLMFAASAAAAGIAGAPPPFDRGGVKVALVRYLSAGDFFEAYEAGAQAQARALSIDLRLFPGRQNASEQRAQIEEAINLGVKAIVIDHGLPESLKDVAQKALDAGIKVIAFDVDLNNPKIPQVEQNDHALARLALDQAIKENGPAFKAGYAYVAGFAPLDRRDETWREVKAANPGIVERVRIGVVNDTTAISTADQAKAALRAHPEITVFFAPWDEAARGVKLALDELGLSDKVKIYSGDVSTADLAEITAPGSPWVATAATNPAVVGAVSIRAAAIAVSGGDLPHAIVVQPTLLTQAEMRRGNIHTIKELNAKLPSFGHSSAATAHWIPGE
;
A
#
# COMPACT_ATOMS: atom_id res chain seq x y z
N MET A 1 24.37 61.12 -35.94
CA MET A 1 23.01 60.61 -35.74
C MET A 1 23.12 59.36 -34.90
N LYS A 2 22.97 59.51 -33.57
CA LYS A 2 23.13 58.41 -32.57
C LYS A 2 21.74 57.87 -32.23
N ILE A 3 21.47 56.64 -32.58
CA ILE A 3 20.22 55.93 -32.26
C ILE A 3 20.43 55.28 -30.89
N LEU A 4 19.72 55.74 -29.87
CA LEU A 4 19.62 55.12 -28.58
C LEU A 4 18.61 53.95 -28.66
N LEU A 5 19.09 52.75 -28.49
CA LEU A 5 18.26 51.55 -28.37
C LEU A 5 17.91 51.33 -26.87
N THR A 6 16.68 51.67 -26.52
CA THR A 6 16.17 51.43 -25.14
C THR A 6 15.67 50.00 -25.06
N VAL A 7 16.39 49.13 -24.39
CA VAL A 7 15.96 47.76 -24.07
C VAL A 7 15.04 47.83 -22.83
N MET A 8 13.74 47.67 -23.03
CA MET A 8 12.77 47.44 -21.97
C MET A 8 12.91 46.00 -21.46
N LEU A 9 13.49 45.83 -20.28
CA LEU A 9 13.55 44.53 -19.58
C LEU A 9 12.20 44.30 -18.88
N SER A 10 11.29 43.52 -19.49
CA SER A 10 10.04 43.09 -18.86
C SER A 10 10.34 42.04 -17.82
N LEU A 11 10.36 42.41 -16.55
CA LEU A 11 10.31 41.43 -15.44
C LEU A 11 8.92 40.78 -15.45
N MET A 12 8.84 39.55 -15.95
CA MET A 12 7.70 38.69 -15.67
C MET A 12 7.79 38.22 -14.21
N PHE A 13 7.05 38.85 -13.33
CA PHE A 13 6.73 38.28 -12.04
C PHE A 13 5.84 37.07 -12.29
N ALA A 14 6.40 35.85 -12.17
CA ALA A 14 5.62 34.64 -12.05
C ALA A 14 4.93 34.71 -10.66
N ALA A 15 3.72 35.22 -10.64
CA ALA A 15 2.86 35.11 -9.47
C ALA A 15 2.65 33.62 -9.23
N SER A 16 3.28 33.09 -8.19
CA SER A 16 2.96 31.77 -7.64
C SER A 16 1.48 31.82 -7.28
N ALA A 17 0.62 31.16 -8.05
CA ALA A 17 -0.80 31.04 -7.70
C ALA A 17 -0.84 30.36 -6.32
N ALA A 18 -1.13 31.12 -5.27
CA ALA A 18 -1.36 30.58 -3.96
C ALA A 18 -2.51 29.57 -4.10
N ALA A 19 -2.30 28.34 -3.65
CA ALA A 19 -3.34 27.30 -3.66
C ALA A 19 -4.56 27.86 -2.91
N ALA A 20 -5.72 27.89 -3.58
CA ALA A 20 -6.93 28.42 -2.98
C ALA A 20 -7.35 27.56 -1.78
N GLY A 21 -7.77 28.20 -0.71
CA GLY A 21 -8.33 27.50 0.44
C GLY A 21 -9.65 26.80 0.12
N ILE A 22 -10.02 25.84 0.95
CA ILE A 22 -11.25 25.06 0.82
C ILE A 22 -12.37 25.78 1.58
N ALA A 23 -13.45 26.12 0.89
CA ALA A 23 -14.60 26.80 1.50
C ALA A 23 -15.22 25.92 2.62
N GLY A 24 -15.35 26.49 3.81
CA GLY A 24 -15.89 25.79 4.98
C GLY A 24 -14.92 24.83 5.68
N ALA A 25 -13.67 24.73 5.21
CA ALA A 25 -12.65 23.97 5.92
C ALA A 25 -12.14 24.73 7.16
N PRO A 26 -11.74 24.03 8.23
CA PRO A 26 -11.08 24.64 9.36
C PRO A 26 -9.65 25.10 9.00
N PRO A 27 -9.10 26.08 9.79
CA PRO A 27 -7.69 26.43 9.66
C PRO A 27 -6.79 25.20 9.84
N PRO A 28 -5.68 25.11 9.06
CA PRO A 28 -5.20 26.06 8.06
C PRO A 28 -5.71 25.84 6.63
N PHE A 29 -6.64 24.90 6.41
CA PHE A 29 -7.13 24.51 5.09
C PHE A 29 -8.07 25.56 4.45
N ASP A 30 -8.60 26.48 5.25
CA ASP A 30 -9.34 27.66 4.79
C ASP A 30 -8.48 28.61 3.92
N ARG A 31 -7.17 28.51 4.00
CA ARG A 31 -6.20 29.35 3.25
C ARG A 31 -5.44 28.59 2.18
N GLY A 32 -5.44 27.26 2.23
CA GLY A 32 -4.65 26.42 1.33
C GLY A 32 -3.14 26.43 1.57
N GLY A 33 -2.40 25.71 0.74
CA GLY A 33 -0.93 25.69 0.77
C GLY A 33 -0.31 25.00 1.99
N VAL A 34 -1.09 24.13 2.66
CA VAL A 34 -0.60 23.32 3.78
C VAL A 34 0.43 22.33 3.27
N LYS A 35 1.64 22.34 3.84
CA LYS A 35 2.69 21.39 3.47
C LYS A 35 2.52 20.09 4.25
N VAL A 36 2.50 18.97 3.55
CA VAL A 36 2.51 17.61 4.11
C VAL A 36 3.62 16.81 3.43
N ALA A 37 4.37 16.01 4.18
CA ALA A 37 5.35 15.09 3.62
C ALA A 37 4.79 13.67 3.57
N LEU A 38 5.05 12.96 2.47
CA LEU A 38 4.88 11.51 2.36
C LEU A 38 6.27 10.90 2.25
N VAL A 39 6.71 10.23 3.32
CA VAL A 39 8.04 9.61 3.42
C VAL A 39 7.88 8.10 3.37
N ARG A 40 8.41 7.48 2.33
CA ARG A 40 8.19 6.07 2.03
C ARG A 40 9.44 5.23 2.26
N TYR A 41 9.25 3.98 2.67
CA TYR A 41 10.30 2.97 2.67
C TYR A 41 10.38 2.22 1.34
N LEU A 42 9.22 1.96 0.73
CA LEU A 42 9.04 1.29 -0.55
C LEU A 42 8.41 2.25 -1.57
N SER A 43 8.87 2.23 -2.82
CA SER A 43 8.32 3.05 -3.90
C SER A 43 8.20 2.30 -5.22
N ALA A 44 8.87 1.16 -5.35
CA ALA A 44 8.79 0.30 -6.52
C ALA A 44 7.61 -0.68 -6.39
N GLY A 45 7.00 -0.99 -7.53
CA GLY A 45 5.85 -1.88 -7.62
C GLY A 45 4.52 -1.12 -7.79
N ASP A 46 3.60 -1.78 -8.50
CA ASP A 46 2.34 -1.17 -8.96
C ASP A 46 1.44 -0.73 -7.80
N PHE A 47 1.46 -1.47 -6.66
CA PHE A 47 0.75 -1.07 -5.45
C PHE A 47 1.21 0.32 -4.97
N PHE A 48 2.52 0.52 -4.85
CA PHE A 48 3.09 1.77 -4.34
C PHE A 48 2.91 2.95 -5.30
N GLU A 49 2.90 2.70 -6.61
CA GLU A 49 2.59 3.71 -7.62
C GLU A 49 1.13 4.15 -7.52
N ALA A 50 0.20 3.21 -7.39
CA ALA A 50 -1.23 3.49 -7.23
C ALA A 50 -1.52 4.20 -5.89
N TYR A 51 -0.87 3.79 -4.79
CA TYR A 51 -0.95 4.45 -3.49
C TYR A 51 -0.52 5.92 -3.60
N GLU A 52 0.64 6.18 -4.20
CA GLU A 52 1.13 7.56 -4.41
C GLU A 52 0.16 8.37 -5.26
N ALA A 53 -0.35 7.80 -6.35
CA ALA A 53 -1.30 8.49 -7.23
C ALA A 53 -2.57 8.90 -6.47
N GLY A 54 -3.09 8.03 -5.59
CA GLY A 54 -4.23 8.32 -4.72
C GLY A 54 -3.92 9.42 -3.69
N ALA A 55 -2.75 9.33 -3.04
CA ALA A 55 -2.28 10.35 -2.12
C ALA A 55 -2.15 11.73 -2.80
N GLN A 56 -1.55 11.78 -3.99
CA GLN A 56 -1.44 13.01 -4.77
C GLN A 56 -2.80 13.56 -5.21
N ALA A 57 -3.74 12.70 -5.63
CA ALA A 57 -5.07 13.12 -6.01
C ALA A 57 -5.82 13.77 -4.84
N GLN A 58 -5.79 13.14 -3.67
CA GLN A 58 -6.39 13.68 -2.45
C GLN A 58 -5.69 14.96 -1.97
N ALA A 59 -4.37 15.02 -2.07
CA ALA A 59 -3.61 16.23 -1.73
C ALA A 59 -4.01 17.43 -2.62
N ARG A 60 -4.17 17.22 -3.93
CA ARG A 60 -4.66 18.25 -4.84
C ARG A 60 -6.08 18.71 -4.46
N ALA A 61 -6.98 17.76 -4.18
CA ALA A 61 -8.36 18.09 -3.76
C ALA A 61 -8.39 18.89 -2.45
N LEU A 62 -7.43 18.69 -1.57
CA LEU A 62 -7.27 19.40 -0.30
C LEU A 62 -6.37 20.65 -0.37
N SER A 63 -5.93 21.07 -1.57
CA SER A 63 -4.97 22.18 -1.75
C SER A 63 -3.71 22.03 -0.90
N ILE A 64 -3.26 20.79 -0.70
CA ILE A 64 -2.04 20.43 0.04
C ILE A 64 -0.83 20.48 -0.89
N ASP A 65 0.24 21.16 -0.44
CA ASP A 65 1.58 21.06 -1.02
C ASP A 65 2.23 19.76 -0.53
N LEU A 66 2.02 18.66 -1.28
CA LEU A 66 2.53 17.35 -0.91
C LEU A 66 4.00 17.20 -1.33
N ARG A 67 4.87 16.99 -0.34
CA ARG A 67 6.29 16.70 -0.53
C ARG A 67 6.51 15.20 -0.53
N LEU A 68 6.98 14.67 -1.65
CA LEU A 68 7.22 13.24 -1.84
C LEU A 68 8.68 12.91 -1.56
N PHE A 69 8.90 11.93 -0.71
CA PHE A 69 10.20 11.36 -0.39
C PHE A 69 10.15 9.87 -0.77
N PRO A 70 10.69 9.50 -1.94
CA PRO A 70 10.61 8.13 -2.42
C PRO A 70 11.46 7.19 -1.57
N GLY A 71 10.95 5.99 -1.33
CA GLY A 71 11.67 4.94 -0.64
C GLY A 71 12.66 4.22 -1.55
N ARG A 72 13.78 3.79 -0.96
CA ARG A 72 14.81 2.94 -1.59
C ARG A 72 15.20 1.77 -0.70
N GLN A 73 14.28 1.33 0.15
CA GLN A 73 14.48 0.24 1.11
C GLN A 73 15.71 0.46 2.03
N ASN A 74 15.97 1.71 2.34
CA ASN A 74 17.08 2.13 3.18
C ASN A 74 16.55 2.87 4.42
N ALA A 75 16.65 2.23 5.59
CA ALA A 75 16.14 2.78 6.84
C ALA A 75 16.84 4.08 7.25
N SER A 76 18.14 4.21 6.98
CA SER A 76 18.89 5.43 7.29
C SER A 76 18.49 6.58 6.38
N GLU A 77 18.23 6.31 5.10
CA GLU A 77 17.74 7.29 4.14
C GLU A 77 16.31 7.76 4.52
N GLN A 78 15.40 6.81 4.82
CA GLN A 78 14.05 7.14 5.26
C GLN A 78 14.06 8.03 6.51
N ARG A 79 14.92 7.70 7.48
CA ARG A 79 15.12 8.52 8.67
C ARG A 79 15.59 9.95 8.33
N ALA A 80 16.58 10.08 7.45
CA ALA A 80 17.10 11.38 7.02
C ALA A 80 16.01 12.19 6.27
N GLN A 81 15.19 11.55 5.47
CA GLN A 81 14.04 12.18 4.78
C GLN A 81 12.99 12.71 5.76
N ILE A 82 12.73 12.01 6.88
CA ILE A 82 11.86 12.52 7.95
C ILE A 82 12.49 13.76 8.60
N GLU A 83 13.79 13.75 8.87
CA GLU A 83 14.49 14.91 9.41
C GLU A 83 14.46 16.10 8.44
N GLU A 84 14.59 15.85 7.14
CA GLU A 84 14.43 16.88 6.11
C GLU A 84 13.00 17.45 6.11
N ALA A 85 11.97 16.61 6.19
CA ALA A 85 10.58 17.03 6.27
C ALA A 85 10.33 17.93 7.51
N ILE A 86 10.94 17.58 8.68
CA ILE A 86 10.89 18.42 9.88
C ILE A 86 11.51 19.79 9.60
N ASN A 87 12.68 19.84 8.97
CA ASN A 87 13.39 21.08 8.65
C ASN A 87 12.64 21.94 7.63
N LEU A 88 11.89 21.32 6.70
CA LEU A 88 11.02 22.03 5.75
C LEU A 88 9.78 22.65 6.41
N GLY A 89 9.54 22.38 7.69
CA GLY A 89 8.43 22.93 8.46
C GLY A 89 7.07 22.46 7.97
N VAL A 90 6.95 21.21 7.54
CA VAL A 90 5.66 20.60 7.15
C VAL A 90 4.71 20.55 8.35
N LYS A 91 3.41 20.49 8.09
CA LYS A 91 2.40 20.39 9.16
C LYS A 91 2.09 18.96 9.56
N ALA A 92 2.29 18.02 8.62
CA ALA A 92 2.19 16.59 8.89
C ALA A 92 3.22 15.79 8.09
N ILE A 93 3.56 14.62 8.61
CA ILE A 93 4.37 13.60 7.93
C ILE A 93 3.56 12.31 7.91
N VAL A 94 3.34 11.75 6.73
CA VAL A 94 2.87 10.37 6.55
C VAL A 94 4.10 9.49 6.39
N ILE A 95 4.31 8.56 7.31
CA ILE A 95 5.39 7.57 7.27
C ILE A 95 4.80 6.28 6.71
N ASP A 96 5.25 5.89 5.53
CA ASP A 96 4.74 4.75 4.77
C ASP A 96 5.75 3.61 4.84
N HIS A 97 5.37 2.52 5.51
CA HIS A 97 6.22 1.36 5.77
C HIS A 97 7.53 1.71 6.49
N GLY A 98 8.41 0.74 6.64
CA GLY A 98 9.74 0.89 7.24
C GLY A 98 9.96 0.00 8.45
N LEU A 99 11.15 0.14 9.02
CA LEU A 99 11.54 -0.64 10.19
C LEU A 99 11.26 0.18 11.46
N PRO A 100 10.35 -0.26 12.33
CA PRO A 100 9.92 0.52 13.51
C PRO A 100 11.07 1.04 14.35
N GLU A 101 12.09 0.22 14.58
CA GLU A 101 13.23 0.57 15.44
C GLU A 101 14.08 1.72 14.87
N SER A 102 14.06 1.92 13.55
CA SER A 102 14.75 3.02 12.89
C SER A 102 13.96 4.33 12.91
N LEU A 103 12.66 4.26 13.20
CA LEU A 103 11.72 5.37 12.97
C LEU A 103 11.15 5.97 14.24
N LYS A 104 11.07 5.20 15.36
CA LYS A 104 10.41 5.62 16.61
C LYS A 104 10.90 6.95 17.14
N ASP A 105 12.21 7.14 17.22
CA ASP A 105 12.81 8.34 17.78
C ASP A 105 12.67 9.56 16.84
N VAL A 106 12.83 9.39 15.54
CA VAL A 106 12.65 10.49 14.57
C VAL A 106 11.17 10.87 14.42
N ALA A 107 10.24 9.92 14.53
CA ALA A 107 8.80 10.20 14.59
C ALA A 107 8.46 10.99 15.88
N GLN A 108 9.05 10.64 17.03
CA GLN A 108 8.90 11.39 18.26
C GLN A 108 9.45 12.81 18.11
N LYS A 109 10.62 12.98 17.47
CA LYS A 109 11.20 14.31 17.17
C LYS A 109 10.25 15.18 16.33
N ALA A 110 9.54 14.58 15.35
CA ALA A 110 8.51 15.29 14.58
C ALA A 110 7.35 15.76 15.47
N LEU A 111 6.84 14.88 16.35
CA LEU A 111 5.78 15.23 17.31
C LEU A 111 6.22 16.36 18.25
N ASP A 112 7.46 16.32 18.77
CA ASP A 112 8.02 17.34 19.67
C ASP A 112 8.18 18.70 18.95
N ALA A 113 8.38 18.69 17.64
CA ALA A 113 8.37 19.89 16.80
C ALA A 113 6.94 20.39 16.46
N GLY A 114 5.89 19.76 17.00
CA GLY A 114 4.49 20.12 16.75
C GLY A 114 3.94 19.63 15.40
N ILE A 115 4.67 18.77 14.70
CA ILE A 115 4.27 18.20 13.43
C ILE A 115 3.39 16.97 13.70
N LYS A 116 2.27 16.83 12.97
CA LYS A 116 1.42 15.64 13.06
C LYS A 116 2.08 14.49 12.32
N VAL A 117 1.98 13.28 12.88
CA VAL A 117 2.53 12.08 12.26
C VAL A 117 1.39 11.09 12.06
N ILE A 118 1.30 10.53 10.86
CA ILE A 118 0.43 9.41 10.50
C ILE A 118 1.34 8.28 10.06
N ALA A 119 1.09 7.06 10.53
CA ALA A 119 1.77 5.86 10.06
C ALA A 119 0.88 5.11 9.06
N PHE A 120 1.47 4.52 8.03
CA PHE A 120 0.83 3.55 7.16
C PHE A 120 1.68 2.27 7.14
N ASP A 121 1.08 1.17 7.56
CA ASP A 121 1.70 -0.17 7.58
C ASP A 121 3.08 -0.24 8.27
N VAL A 122 3.28 0.62 9.30
CA VAL A 122 4.42 0.56 10.19
C VAL A 122 3.97 0.87 11.63
N ASP A 123 4.21 -0.07 12.55
CA ASP A 123 3.85 0.10 13.95
C ASP A 123 4.96 0.81 14.73
N LEU A 124 4.72 2.08 15.03
CA LEU A 124 5.66 2.92 15.80
C LEU A 124 5.47 2.82 17.31
N ASN A 125 4.49 2.02 17.79
CA ASN A 125 4.17 1.84 19.22
C ASN A 125 3.98 3.18 19.97
N ASN A 126 3.38 4.17 19.30
CA ASN A 126 3.12 5.48 19.87
C ASN A 126 1.63 5.82 19.77
N PRO A 127 0.88 5.88 20.90
CA PRO A 127 -0.56 6.12 20.90
C PRO A 127 -0.98 7.49 20.32
N LYS A 128 -0.03 8.43 20.17
CA LYS A 128 -0.28 9.74 19.54
C LYS A 128 -0.19 9.71 18.01
N ILE A 129 0.23 8.59 17.44
CA ILE A 129 0.39 8.43 15.99
C ILE A 129 -0.73 7.52 15.48
N PRO A 130 -1.76 8.08 14.81
CA PRO A 130 -2.77 7.26 14.14
C PRO A 130 -2.14 6.40 13.05
N GLN A 131 -2.64 5.18 12.93
CA GLN A 131 -2.14 4.20 11.97
C GLN A 131 -3.22 3.87 10.94
N VAL A 132 -2.91 4.09 9.67
CA VAL A 132 -3.69 3.60 8.54
C VAL A 132 -3.26 2.17 8.25
N GLU A 133 -4.20 1.27 8.07
CA GLU A 133 -3.93 -0.15 7.83
C GLU A 133 -4.98 -0.79 6.92
N GLN A 134 -4.63 -1.89 6.29
CA GLN A 134 -5.46 -2.60 5.32
C GLN A 134 -6.32 -3.71 5.96
N ASN A 135 -6.44 -3.78 7.29
CA ASN A 135 -7.01 -4.92 8.00
C ASN A 135 -6.37 -6.25 7.57
N ASP A 136 -5.07 -6.36 7.81
CA ASP A 136 -4.24 -7.47 7.33
C ASP A 136 -4.71 -8.85 7.80
N HIS A 137 -5.26 -8.94 9.01
CA HIS A 137 -5.86 -10.18 9.51
C HIS A 137 -7.06 -10.59 8.65
N ALA A 138 -7.98 -9.66 8.33
CA ALA A 138 -9.12 -9.94 7.47
C ALA A 138 -8.67 -10.25 6.03
N LEU A 139 -7.67 -9.53 5.52
CA LEU A 139 -7.10 -9.76 4.19
C LEU A 139 -6.56 -11.20 4.07
N ALA A 140 -5.71 -11.61 5.00
CA ALA A 140 -5.18 -12.97 5.01
C ALA A 140 -6.29 -14.01 5.22
N ARG A 141 -7.26 -13.74 6.10
CA ARG A 141 -8.39 -14.63 6.37
C ARG A 141 -9.21 -14.88 5.10
N LEU A 142 -9.58 -13.83 4.37
CA LEU A 142 -10.36 -13.95 3.14
C LEU A 142 -9.66 -14.82 2.09
N ALA A 143 -8.36 -14.63 1.88
CA ALA A 143 -7.58 -15.42 0.93
C ALA A 143 -7.47 -16.89 1.36
N LEU A 144 -7.23 -17.15 2.65
CA LEU A 144 -7.06 -18.49 3.20
C LEU A 144 -8.38 -19.25 3.30
N ASP A 145 -9.48 -18.61 3.65
CA ASP A 145 -10.81 -19.22 3.65
C ASP A 145 -11.22 -19.62 2.22
N GLN A 146 -10.86 -18.82 1.22
CA GLN A 146 -11.06 -19.19 -0.19
C GLN A 146 -10.18 -20.39 -0.58
N ALA A 147 -8.93 -20.45 -0.12
CA ALA A 147 -8.06 -21.60 -0.34
C ALA A 147 -8.65 -22.88 0.24
N ILE A 148 -9.16 -22.82 1.48
CA ILE A 148 -9.82 -23.95 2.15
C ILE A 148 -11.12 -24.34 1.42
N LYS A 149 -11.92 -23.36 1.00
CA LYS A 149 -13.17 -23.60 0.26
C LYS A 149 -12.93 -24.37 -1.04
N GLU A 150 -11.83 -24.06 -1.75
CA GLU A 150 -11.54 -24.68 -3.05
C GLU A 150 -10.72 -25.97 -2.99
N ASN A 151 -9.93 -26.18 -1.93
CA ASN A 151 -9.01 -27.31 -1.83
C ASN A 151 -9.32 -28.24 -0.65
N GLY A 152 -10.32 -27.89 0.17
CA GLY A 152 -10.59 -28.57 1.44
C GLY A 152 -9.61 -28.14 2.55
N PRO A 153 -9.80 -28.64 3.79
CA PRO A 153 -8.99 -28.24 4.96
C PRO A 153 -7.68 -29.02 5.09
N ALA A 154 -7.23 -29.68 4.00
CA ALA A 154 -6.01 -30.48 4.00
C ALA A 154 -5.27 -30.36 2.67
N PHE A 155 -4.13 -29.66 2.67
CA PHE A 155 -3.24 -29.51 1.51
C PHE A 155 -1.79 -29.29 1.92
N LYS A 156 -0.87 -29.46 0.99
CA LYS A 156 0.55 -29.11 1.16
C LYS A 156 0.79 -27.72 0.62
N ALA A 157 1.31 -26.83 1.48
CA ALA A 157 1.43 -25.41 1.19
C ALA A 157 2.89 -24.96 1.07
N GLY A 158 3.16 -24.13 0.07
CA GLY A 158 4.23 -23.15 0.10
C GLY A 158 3.71 -21.83 0.66
N TYR A 159 4.58 -21.12 1.36
CA TYR A 159 4.24 -19.85 1.99
C TYR A 159 5.32 -18.80 1.75
N ALA A 160 4.93 -17.60 1.31
CA ALA A 160 5.82 -16.46 1.20
C ALA A 160 5.69 -15.57 2.45
N TYR A 161 6.84 -15.22 3.08
CA TYR A 161 6.85 -14.38 4.27
C TYR A 161 8.21 -13.74 4.50
N VAL A 162 8.20 -12.48 4.92
CA VAL A 162 9.38 -11.74 5.38
C VAL A 162 9.04 -11.05 6.69
N ALA A 163 9.76 -11.39 7.76
CA ALA A 163 9.53 -10.83 9.08
C ALA A 163 9.96 -9.36 9.19
N GLY A 164 9.32 -8.63 10.11
CA GLY A 164 9.67 -7.25 10.44
C GLY A 164 8.93 -6.19 9.63
N PHE A 165 8.06 -6.61 8.70
CA PHE A 165 7.11 -5.73 8.04
C PHE A 165 5.73 -5.93 8.67
N ALA A 166 5.20 -4.90 9.32
CA ALA A 166 3.97 -4.99 10.11
C ALA A 166 2.79 -5.65 9.37
N PRO A 167 2.46 -5.33 8.10
CA PRO A 167 1.39 -6.02 7.38
C PRO A 167 1.67 -7.52 7.20
N LEU A 168 2.91 -7.91 6.87
CA LEU A 168 3.25 -9.32 6.67
C LEU A 168 3.24 -10.09 8.00
N ASP A 169 3.68 -9.47 9.09
CA ASP A 169 3.66 -10.07 10.43
C ASP A 169 2.22 -10.34 10.89
N ARG A 170 1.28 -9.40 10.68
CA ARG A 170 -0.15 -9.58 10.97
C ARG A 170 -0.80 -10.66 10.08
N ARG A 171 -0.42 -10.72 8.79
CA ARG A 171 -0.87 -11.78 7.86
C ARG A 171 -0.31 -13.15 8.25
N ASP A 172 0.94 -13.23 8.78
CA ASP A 172 1.52 -14.46 9.32
C ASP A 172 0.83 -14.94 10.60
N GLU A 173 0.41 -14.05 11.48
CA GLU A 173 -0.41 -14.42 12.64
C GLU A 173 -1.67 -15.16 12.20
N THR A 174 -2.39 -14.63 11.21
CA THR A 174 -3.58 -15.28 10.64
C THR A 174 -3.24 -16.61 9.96
N TRP A 175 -2.11 -16.70 9.23
CA TRP A 175 -1.65 -17.96 8.65
C TRP A 175 -1.41 -19.05 9.73
N ARG A 176 -0.78 -18.67 10.83
CA ARG A 176 -0.56 -19.58 11.98
C ARG A 176 -1.88 -20.04 12.62
N GLU A 177 -2.83 -19.14 12.82
CA GLU A 177 -4.17 -19.46 13.35
C GLU A 177 -4.92 -20.43 12.42
N VAL A 178 -4.92 -20.17 11.11
CA VAL A 178 -5.59 -21.04 10.12
C VAL A 178 -5.00 -22.43 10.12
N LYS A 179 -3.67 -22.58 10.18
CA LYS A 179 -3.01 -23.88 10.28
C LYS A 179 -3.34 -24.60 11.60
N ALA A 180 -3.39 -23.87 12.70
CA ALA A 180 -3.76 -24.46 14.00
C ALA A 180 -5.20 -24.99 14.00
N ALA A 181 -6.12 -24.27 13.35
CA ALA A 181 -7.51 -24.70 13.19
C ALA A 181 -7.69 -25.83 12.16
N ASN A 182 -6.75 -26.00 11.22
CA ASN A 182 -6.80 -26.98 10.13
C ASN A 182 -5.49 -27.80 10.08
N PRO A 183 -5.29 -28.80 10.94
CA PRO A 183 -4.04 -29.56 11.02
C PRO A 183 -3.66 -30.32 9.73
N GLY A 184 -4.61 -30.50 8.80
CA GLY A 184 -4.36 -31.07 7.47
C GLY A 184 -3.60 -30.14 6.54
N ILE A 185 -3.54 -28.82 6.84
CA ILE A 185 -2.72 -27.86 6.12
C ILE A 185 -1.28 -27.95 6.62
N VAL A 186 -0.40 -28.42 5.76
CA VAL A 186 1.02 -28.63 6.11
C VAL A 186 1.90 -27.70 5.31
N GLU A 187 2.51 -26.72 5.98
CA GLU A 187 3.54 -25.87 5.38
C GLU A 187 4.80 -26.71 5.09
N ARG A 188 5.19 -26.79 3.82
CA ARG A 188 6.36 -27.52 3.35
C ARG A 188 7.57 -26.65 3.22
N VAL A 189 7.36 -25.40 2.84
CA VAL A 189 8.44 -24.44 2.60
C VAL A 189 7.96 -23.04 2.92
N ARG A 190 8.88 -22.25 3.44
CA ARG A 190 8.73 -20.82 3.61
C ARG A 190 9.81 -20.12 2.82
N ILE A 191 9.41 -19.19 1.95
CA ILE A 191 10.29 -18.37 1.14
C ILE A 191 9.95 -16.91 1.32
N GLY A 192 10.78 -15.99 0.87
CA GLY A 192 10.44 -14.58 0.83
C GLY A 192 11.68 -13.69 0.82
N VAL A 193 11.52 -12.58 0.14
CA VAL A 193 12.51 -11.51 0.07
C VAL A 193 11.78 -10.22 -0.25
N VAL A 194 12.24 -9.12 0.33
CA VAL A 194 11.80 -7.76 -0.03
C VAL A 194 13.02 -7.01 -0.54
N ASN A 195 13.03 -6.75 -1.85
CA ASN A 195 14.07 -5.98 -2.53
C ASN A 195 13.49 -5.38 -3.83
N ASP A 196 14.28 -4.62 -4.59
CA ASP A 196 13.84 -3.98 -5.84
C ASP A 196 13.47 -4.98 -6.96
N THR A 197 13.78 -6.26 -6.78
CA THR A 197 13.48 -7.36 -7.70
C THR A 197 12.70 -8.48 -7.02
N THR A 198 11.81 -8.13 -6.09
CA THR A 198 11.08 -9.09 -5.24
C THR A 198 10.42 -10.21 -6.05
N ALA A 199 9.71 -9.90 -7.12
CA ALA A 199 9.06 -10.94 -7.94
C ALA A 199 10.06 -11.92 -8.56
N ILE A 200 11.16 -11.42 -9.14
CA ILE A 200 12.20 -12.29 -9.76
C ILE A 200 12.90 -13.14 -8.69
N SER A 201 13.29 -12.52 -7.59
CA SER A 201 13.96 -13.20 -6.49
C SER A 201 13.06 -14.25 -5.83
N THR A 202 11.76 -13.98 -5.71
CA THR A 202 10.76 -14.93 -5.22
C THR A 202 10.55 -16.08 -6.22
N ALA A 203 10.58 -15.80 -7.53
CA ALA A 203 10.47 -16.85 -8.55
C ALA A 203 11.63 -17.86 -8.44
N ASP A 204 12.85 -17.39 -8.24
CA ASP A 204 14.01 -18.29 -8.07
C ASP A 204 13.88 -19.16 -6.82
N GLN A 205 13.45 -18.58 -5.69
CA GLN A 205 13.20 -19.32 -4.45
C GLN A 205 12.04 -20.31 -4.63
N ALA A 206 10.95 -19.91 -5.28
CA ALA A 206 9.79 -20.77 -5.52
C ALA A 206 10.12 -21.94 -6.46
N LYS A 207 10.93 -21.73 -7.51
CA LYS A 207 11.42 -22.81 -8.37
C LYS A 207 12.20 -23.86 -7.59
N ALA A 208 13.12 -23.42 -6.72
CA ALA A 208 13.89 -24.32 -5.86
C ALA A 208 12.97 -25.09 -4.88
N ALA A 209 12.03 -24.38 -4.25
CA ALA A 209 11.08 -24.96 -3.31
C ALA A 209 10.17 -26.00 -3.96
N LEU A 210 9.60 -25.69 -5.14
CA LEU A 210 8.68 -26.60 -5.86
C LEU A 210 9.38 -27.85 -6.40
N ARG A 211 10.67 -27.76 -6.75
CA ARG A 211 11.47 -28.95 -7.12
C ARG A 211 11.76 -29.83 -5.90
N ALA A 212 12.00 -29.24 -4.74
CA ALA A 212 12.25 -29.99 -3.50
C ALA A 212 10.96 -30.57 -2.88
N HIS A 213 9.82 -29.95 -3.14
CA HIS A 213 8.51 -30.28 -2.57
C HIS A 213 7.43 -30.38 -3.66
N PRO A 214 7.53 -31.38 -4.55
CA PRO A 214 6.57 -31.53 -5.66
C PRO A 214 5.13 -31.86 -5.24
N GLU A 215 4.92 -32.15 -3.96
CA GLU A 215 3.61 -32.37 -3.34
C GLU A 215 2.86 -31.08 -2.99
N ILE A 216 3.46 -29.90 -3.12
CA ILE A 216 2.80 -28.61 -2.89
C ILE A 216 1.69 -28.43 -3.92
N THR A 217 0.47 -28.14 -3.45
CA THR A 217 -0.71 -27.89 -4.29
C THR A 217 -1.30 -26.49 -4.09
N VAL A 218 -0.92 -25.80 -3.02
CA VAL A 218 -1.36 -24.44 -2.70
C VAL A 218 -0.16 -23.60 -2.37
N PHE A 219 -0.12 -22.37 -2.86
CA PHE A 219 0.83 -21.36 -2.42
C PHE A 219 0.10 -20.17 -1.84
N PHE A 220 0.37 -19.83 -0.57
CA PHE A 220 -0.10 -18.57 0.03
C PHE A 220 1.00 -17.52 -0.11
N ALA A 221 0.72 -16.47 -0.87
CA ALA A 221 1.62 -15.35 -1.10
C ALA A 221 0.92 -14.05 -0.65
N PRO A 222 1.10 -13.62 0.60
CA PRO A 222 0.30 -12.57 1.22
C PRO A 222 0.59 -11.14 0.72
N TRP A 223 1.27 -10.99 -0.42
CA TRP A 223 1.37 -9.73 -1.17
C TRP A 223 1.62 -10.03 -2.67
N ASP A 224 1.24 -9.08 -3.51
CA ASP A 224 1.18 -9.21 -4.97
C ASP A 224 2.53 -9.54 -5.63
N GLU A 225 3.60 -8.84 -5.28
CA GLU A 225 4.94 -9.10 -5.86
C GLU A 225 5.44 -10.53 -5.59
N ALA A 226 5.15 -11.08 -4.40
CA ALA A 226 5.46 -12.49 -4.15
C ALA A 226 4.57 -13.43 -4.96
N ALA A 227 3.28 -13.13 -5.10
CA ALA A 227 2.37 -13.92 -5.91
C ALA A 227 2.79 -13.95 -7.39
N ARG A 228 3.24 -12.81 -7.94
CA ARG A 228 3.85 -12.73 -9.28
C ARG A 228 5.07 -13.64 -9.41
N GLY A 229 5.95 -13.60 -8.41
CA GLY A 229 7.13 -14.46 -8.41
C GLY A 229 6.78 -15.95 -8.38
N VAL A 230 5.84 -16.35 -7.54
CA VAL A 230 5.36 -17.73 -7.49
C VAL A 230 4.71 -18.12 -8.82
N LYS A 231 3.88 -17.25 -9.42
CA LYS A 231 3.27 -17.50 -10.72
C LYS A 231 4.31 -17.72 -11.81
N LEU A 232 5.31 -16.84 -11.88
CA LEU A 232 6.42 -16.97 -12.83
C LEU A 232 7.13 -18.33 -12.67
N ALA A 233 7.40 -18.75 -11.44
CA ALA A 233 8.01 -20.05 -11.17
C ALA A 233 7.14 -21.22 -11.64
N LEU A 234 5.81 -21.15 -11.42
CA LEU A 234 4.88 -22.19 -11.84
C LEU A 234 4.78 -22.28 -13.36
N ASP A 235 4.72 -21.14 -14.06
CA ASP A 235 4.68 -21.09 -15.52
C ASP A 235 5.96 -21.67 -16.13
N GLU A 236 7.15 -21.29 -15.63
CA GLU A 236 8.45 -21.81 -16.09
C GLU A 236 8.62 -23.32 -15.82
N LEU A 237 8.03 -23.83 -14.75
CA LEU A 237 8.11 -25.26 -14.39
C LEU A 237 6.98 -26.10 -15.02
N GLY A 238 6.01 -25.51 -15.70
CA GLY A 238 4.83 -26.19 -16.22
C GLY A 238 3.93 -26.77 -15.11
N LEU A 239 3.81 -26.06 -13.98
CA LEU A 239 3.04 -26.48 -12.80
C LEU A 239 1.77 -25.66 -12.58
N SER A 240 1.41 -24.77 -13.51
CA SER A 240 0.27 -23.84 -13.37
C SER A 240 -1.08 -24.55 -13.26
N ASP A 241 -1.21 -25.79 -13.77
CA ASP A 241 -2.41 -26.61 -13.60
C ASP A 241 -2.46 -27.38 -12.27
N LYS A 242 -1.33 -27.46 -11.52
CA LYS A 242 -1.19 -28.31 -10.34
C LYS A 242 -1.18 -27.53 -9.03
N VAL A 243 -0.70 -26.30 -9.05
CA VAL A 243 -0.55 -25.46 -7.87
C VAL A 243 -1.39 -24.22 -8.01
N LYS A 244 -2.18 -23.89 -7.00
CA LYS A 244 -3.00 -22.67 -6.93
C LYS A 244 -2.39 -21.62 -6.04
N ILE A 245 -2.46 -20.36 -6.46
CA ILE A 245 -1.99 -19.22 -5.68
C ILE A 245 -3.18 -18.48 -5.09
N TYR A 246 -3.09 -18.19 -3.78
CA TYR A 246 -3.96 -17.31 -3.02
C TYR A 246 -3.09 -16.21 -2.42
N SER A 247 -3.54 -14.94 -2.53
CA SER A 247 -2.64 -13.83 -2.23
C SER A 247 -3.30 -12.67 -1.49
N GLY A 248 -2.49 -11.69 -1.17
CA GLY A 248 -2.88 -10.35 -0.75
C GLY A 248 -2.51 -9.31 -1.78
N ASP A 249 -3.17 -8.16 -1.69
CA ASP A 249 -2.97 -6.96 -2.49
C ASP A 249 -3.36 -7.13 -3.97
N VAL A 250 -3.45 -6.04 -4.72
CA VAL A 250 -3.80 -6.05 -6.13
C VAL A 250 -3.39 -4.77 -6.85
N SER A 251 -2.94 -4.90 -8.08
CA SER A 251 -2.71 -3.85 -9.05
C SER A 251 -3.43 -4.13 -10.39
N THR A 252 -3.36 -3.20 -11.31
CA THR A 252 -3.87 -3.45 -12.68
C THR A 252 -3.10 -4.58 -13.38
N ALA A 253 -1.79 -4.65 -13.17
CA ALA A 253 -0.99 -5.72 -13.75
C ALA A 253 -1.35 -7.09 -13.15
N ASP A 254 -1.63 -7.15 -11.83
CA ASP A 254 -2.06 -8.39 -11.18
C ASP A 254 -3.42 -8.86 -11.70
N LEU A 255 -4.38 -7.96 -11.92
CA LEU A 255 -5.67 -8.32 -12.51
C LEU A 255 -5.50 -8.96 -13.89
N ALA A 256 -4.59 -8.44 -14.72
CA ALA A 256 -4.26 -9.04 -16.00
C ALA A 256 -3.65 -10.45 -15.83
N GLU A 257 -2.71 -10.60 -14.89
CA GLU A 257 -2.08 -11.88 -14.57
C GLU A 257 -3.08 -12.91 -14.00
N ILE A 258 -3.94 -12.49 -13.07
CA ILE A 258 -4.97 -13.34 -12.48
C ILE A 258 -5.97 -13.82 -13.55
N THR A 259 -6.41 -12.93 -14.44
CA THR A 259 -7.42 -13.23 -15.44
C THR A 259 -6.89 -13.94 -16.70
N ALA A 260 -5.57 -14.00 -16.87
CA ALA A 260 -4.93 -14.67 -18.00
C ALA A 260 -5.37 -16.14 -18.12
N PRO A 261 -5.58 -16.67 -19.35
CA PRO A 261 -5.88 -18.09 -19.55
C PRO A 261 -4.84 -18.99 -18.91
N GLY A 262 -5.27 -20.03 -18.18
CA GLY A 262 -4.36 -20.97 -17.51
C GLY A 262 -3.64 -20.42 -16.27
N SER A 263 -3.93 -19.19 -15.84
CA SER A 263 -3.26 -18.64 -14.66
C SER A 263 -3.53 -19.45 -13.40
N PRO A 264 -2.49 -19.81 -12.64
CA PRO A 264 -2.61 -20.49 -11.35
C PRO A 264 -3.05 -19.57 -10.21
N TRP A 265 -3.07 -18.27 -10.43
CA TRP A 265 -3.45 -17.27 -9.44
C TRP A 265 -4.97 -17.11 -9.39
N VAL A 266 -5.60 -17.79 -8.43
CA VAL A 266 -7.06 -18.00 -8.44
C VAL A 266 -7.84 -17.02 -7.55
N ALA A 267 -7.20 -16.42 -6.57
CA ALA A 267 -7.81 -15.39 -5.74
C ALA A 267 -6.75 -14.48 -5.09
N THR A 268 -7.15 -13.23 -4.85
CA THR A 268 -6.46 -12.30 -3.96
C THR A 268 -7.46 -11.60 -3.05
N ALA A 269 -7.04 -11.21 -1.86
CA ALA A 269 -7.80 -10.30 -1.01
C ALA A 269 -7.06 -8.97 -0.95
N ALA A 270 -7.76 -7.86 -1.19
CA ALA A 270 -7.09 -6.58 -1.37
C ALA A 270 -7.93 -5.39 -0.93
N THR A 271 -7.25 -4.31 -0.58
CA THR A 271 -7.78 -2.94 -0.60
C THR A 271 -7.38 -2.26 -1.90
N ASN A 272 -8.05 -1.18 -2.25
CA ASN A 272 -7.59 -0.35 -3.37
C ASN A 272 -6.43 0.55 -2.90
N PRO A 273 -5.22 0.40 -3.46
CA PRO A 273 -4.06 1.17 -2.99
C PRO A 273 -4.24 2.68 -3.16
N ALA A 274 -4.90 3.15 -4.22
CA ALA A 274 -5.17 4.58 -4.39
C ALA A 274 -6.11 5.12 -3.29
N VAL A 275 -7.10 4.34 -2.86
CA VAL A 275 -7.98 4.69 -1.74
C VAL A 275 -7.19 4.74 -0.43
N VAL A 276 -6.27 3.79 -0.19
CA VAL A 276 -5.41 3.80 1.01
C VAL A 276 -4.53 5.05 1.04
N GLY A 277 -3.95 5.43 -0.11
CA GLY A 277 -3.18 6.67 -0.25
C GLY A 277 -4.01 7.93 0.04
N ALA A 278 -5.24 7.98 -0.48
CA ALA A 278 -6.18 9.07 -0.20
C ALA A 278 -6.54 9.13 1.29
N VAL A 279 -6.83 7.98 1.94
CA VAL A 279 -7.11 7.89 3.38
C VAL A 279 -5.94 8.41 4.21
N SER A 280 -4.70 8.08 3.85
CA SER A 280 -3.50 8.55 4.55
C SER A 280 -3.38 10.09 4.53
N ILE A 281 -3.67 10.72 3.40
CA ILE A 281 -3.66 12.18 3.27
C ILE A 281 -4.86 12.82 3.98
N ARG A 282 -6.06 12.21 3.94
CA ARG A 282 -7.22 12.69 4.72
C ARG A 282 -6.93 12.64 6.22
N ALA A 283 -6.34 11.56 6.70
CA ALA A 283 -5.92 11.44 8.10
C ALA A 283 -4.95 12.55 8.50
N ALA A 284 -3.94 12.82 7.67
CA ALA A 284 -3.01 13.93 7.89
C ALA A 284 -3.73 15.28 7.95
N ALA A 285 -4.69 15.52 7.05
CA ALA A 285 -5.47 16.75 7.02
C ALA A 285 -6.35 16.91 8.26
N ILE A 286 -7.04 15.87 8.71
CA ILE A 286 -7.85 15.89 9.94
C ILE A 286 -6.95 16.16 11.16
N ALA A 287 -5.82 15.48 11.27
CA ALA A 287 -4.88 15.72 12.37
C ALA A 287 -4.36 17.16 12.40
N VAL A 288 -4.03 17.74 11.24
CA VAL A 288 -3.53 19.12 11.11
C VAL A 288 -4.61 20.15 11.48
N SER A 289 -5.87 19.86 11.14
CA SER A 289 -7.00 20.73 11.50
C SER A 289 -7.41 20.63 12.98
N GLY A 290 -6.79 19.74 13.76
CA GLY A 290 -7.12 19.49 15.15
C GLY A 290 -8.34 18.58 15.35
N GLY A 291 -8.77 17.87 14.31
CA GLY A 291 -9.84 16.88 14.42
C GLY A 291 -9.33 15.59 15.07
N ASP A 292 -10.27 14.85 15.67
CA ASP A 292 -10.00 13.57 16.31
C ASP A 292 -9.91 12.45 15.29
N LEU A 293 -8.97 11.53 15.50
CA LEU A 293 -8.80 10.31 14.73
C LEU A 293 -8.72 9.11 15.68
N PRO A 294 -9.32 7.96 15.31
CA PRO A 294 -9.03 6.72 16.00
C PRO A 294 -7.55 6.35 15.81
N HIS A 295 -6.99 5.58 16.75
CA HIS A 295 -5.62 5.11 16.60
C HIS A 295 -5.46 4.21 15.37
N ALA A 296 -6.38 3.27 15.15
CA ALA A 296 -6.44 2.44 13.94
C ALA A 296 -7.47 3.02 12.96
N ILE A 297 -7.01 3.38 11.76
CA ILE A 297 -7.80 3.87 10.63
C ILE A 297 -7.80 2.78 9.58
N VAL A 298 -8.88 1.99 9.54
CA VAL A 298 -8.91 0.73 8.81
C VAL A 298 -9.60 0.87 7.47
N VAL A 299 -8.90 0.48 6.39
CA VAL A 299 -9.48 0.26 5.06
C VAL A 299 -9.79 -1.23 4.92
N GLN A 300 -11.05 -1.57 4.66
CA GLN A 300 -11.48 -2.96 4.62
C GLN A 300 -11.11 -3.63 3.30
N PRO A 301 -10.52 -4.84 3.33
CA PRO A 301 -10.21 -5.60 2.14
C PRO A 301 -11.45 -6.29 1.54
N THR A 302 -11.35 -6.62 0.27
CA THR A 302 -12.34 -7.39 -0.47
C THR A 302 -11.67 -8.62 -1.08
N LEU A 303 -12.36 -9.76 -1.03
CA LEU A 303 -11.94 -10.95 -1.77
C LEU A 303 -12.24 -10.76 -3.27
N LEU A 304 -11.24 -10.99 -4.10
CA LEU A 304 -11.31 -10.93 -5.56
C LEU A 304 -10.96 -12.31 -6.11
N THR A 305 -11.95 -13.03 -6.65
CA THR A 305 -11.69 -14.35 -7.25
C THR A 305 -11.50 -14.25 -8.76
N GLN A 306 -10.59 -15.04 -9.29
CA GLN A 306 -10.36 -15.13 -10.74
C GLN A 306 -11.67 -15.37 -11.51
N ALA A 307 -12.53 -16.27 -10.99
CA ALA A 307 -13.79 -16.62 -11.62
C ALA A 307 -14.76 -15.42 -11.72
N GLU A 308 -14.83 -14.57 -10.67
CA GLU A 308 -15.65 -13.37 -10.68
C GLU A 308 -15.09 -12.30 -11.61
N MET A 309 -13.78 -12.10 -11.59
CA MET A 309 -13.11 -11.13 -12.46
C MET A 309 -13.24 -11.50 -13.93
N ARG A 310 -13.07 -12.78 -14.30
CA ARG A 310 -13.29 -13.27 -15.67
C ARG A 310 -14.74 -13.10 -16.12
N ARG A 311 -15.73 -13.47 -15.28
CA ARG A 311 -17.15 -13.25 -15.57
C ARG A 311 -17.50 -11.78 -15.76
N GLY A 312 -16.90 -10.91 -14.96
CA GLY A 312 -17.09 -9.46 -15.01
C GLY A 312 -16.31 -8.77 -16.13
N ASN A 313 -15.43 -9.50 -16.84
CA ASN A 313 -14.46 -8.93 -17.79
C ASN A 313 -13.66 -7.78 -17.15
N ILE A 314 -13.09 -8.06 -15.97
CA ILE A 314 -12.34 -7.10 -15.14
C ILE A 314 -10.85 -7.37 -15.29
N HIS A 315 -10.13 -6.45 -15.90
CA HIS A 315 -8.69 -6.56 -16.16
C HIS A 315 -7.90 -5.35 -15.61
N THR A 316 -8.59 -4.35 -15.09
CA THR A 316 -7.99 -3.14 -14.55
C THR A 316 -8.67 -2.70 -13.26
N ILE A 317 -7.95 -1.96 -12.41
CA ILE A 317 -8.54 -1.35 -11.19
C ILE A 317 -9.70 -0.42 -11.55
N LYS A 318 -9.64 0.29 -12.69
CA LYS A 318 -10.73 1.15 -13.15
C LYS A 318 -12.01 0.35 -13.43
N GLU A 319 -11.90 -0.78 -14.10
CA GLU A 319 -13.03 -1.68 -14.36
C GLU A 319 -13.53 -2.32 -13.07
N LEU A 320 -12.63 -2.70 -12.17
CA LEU A 320 -12.99 -3.23 -10.85
C LEU A 320 -13.80 -2.19 -10.06
N ASN A 321 -13.35 -0.95 -9.98
CA ASN A 321 -14.08 0.14 -9.30
C ASN A 321 -15.47 0.38 -9.93
N ALA A 322 -15.60 0.27 -11.24
CA ALA A 322 -16.88 0.45 -11.92
C ALA A 322 -17.87 -0.70 -11.63
N LYS A 323 -17.36 -1.93 -11.44
CA LYS A 323 -18.18 -3.12 -11.13
C LYS A 323 -18.42 -3.30 -9.64
N LEU A 324 -17.48 -2.86 -8.81
CA LEU A 324 -17.51 -2.94 -7.35
C LEU A 324 -17.18 -1.55 -6.76
N PRO A 325 -18.14 -0.61 -6.73
CA PRO A 325 -17.88 0.76 -6.26
C PRO A 325 -17.32 0.84 -4.84
N SER A 326 -17.70 -0.10 -3.96
CA SER A 326 -17.16 -0.19 -2.59
C SER A 326 -15.65 -0.44 -2.54
N PHE A 327 -15.05 -1.00 -3.59
CA PHE A 327 -13.59 -1.17 -3.70
C PHE A 327 -12.89 0.15 -4.05
N GLY A 328 -13.58 1.03 -4.78
CA GLY A 328 -13.06 2.34 -5.19
C GLY A 328 -13.25 3.45 -4.15
N HIS A 329 -13.82 3.15 -2.97
CA HIS A 329 -14.18 4.17 -1.98
C HIS A 329 -13.96 3.68 -0.55
N SER A 330 -13.64 4.62 0.35
CA SER A 330 -13.56 4.37 1.79
C SER A 330 -14.08 5.55 2.60
N SER A 331 -14.93 5.27 3.60
CA SER A 331 -15.37 6.25 4.58
C SER A 331 -14.37 6.48 5.72
N ALA A 332 -13.21 5.82 5.70
CA ALA A 332 -12.17 6.04 6.69
C ALA A 332 -11.57 7.46 6.57
N ALA A 333 -11.29 8.08 7.70
CA ALA A 333 -10.73 9.42 7.80
C ALA A 333 -11.49 10.45 6.95
N THR A 334 -12.81 10.57 7.13
CA THR A 334 -13.64 11.57 6.46
C THR A 334 -14.10 12.67 7.42
N ALA A 335 -14.30 13.87 6.89
CA ALA A 335 -14.91 14.99 7.58
C ALA A 335 -15.75 15.79 6.57
N HIS A 336 -16.74 16.54 7.04
CA HIS A 336 -17.70 17.25 6.18
C HIS A 336 -17.07 18.25 5.20
N TRP A 337 -15.88 18.74 5.49
CA TRP A 337 -15.16 19.71 4.67
C TRP A 337 -14.15 19.06 3.71
N ILE A 338 -13.90 17.75 3.86
CA ILE A 338 -13.01 17.01 2.97
C ILE A 338 -13.77 16.66 1.69
N PRO A 339 -13.26 17.07 0.50
CA PRO A 339 -13.86 16.68 -0.76
C PRO A 339 -13.91 15.16 -0.90
N GLY A 340 -15.04 14.63 -1.39
CA GLY A 340 -15.17 13.22 -1.75
C GLY A 340 -14.19 12.82 -2.85
N GLU A 341 -13.98 11.50 -2.97
CA GLU A 341 -13.15 10.90 -4.02
C GLU A 341 -13.81 11.02 -5.39
#